data_3b53aae1b0c9b1864911549a8cda0e77
#
_entry.id   3b53aae1b0c9b1864911549a8cda0e77
#
_cell.length_a   1.000
_cell.length_b   1.000
_cell.length_c   1.000
_cell.angle_alpha   90.00
_cell.angle_beta   90.00
_cell.angle_gamma   90.00
#
_symmetry.space_group_name_H-M   'P 1'
#
loop_
_entity.id
_entity.type
_entity.pdbx_description
1 polymer ?
#
loop_
_entity_poly.entity_id
_entity_poly.type
_entity_poly.pdbx_seq_one_letter_code
_entity_poly.pdbx_strand_id
1 'polypeptide(L)'
;MSQYNHPTPTSFLLDEEKRQLILSWSDEHESIHNWESLRWACPCAWCAGEGGQPGVLASKKSLSKEETTLINLLPVGRYGLTPIWEDGHKTGIFTFEKLRASCECEECRAKRC
;
A
#
# COMPACT_ATOMS: atom_id res chain seq x y z
N MET A 1 -27.50 -10.25 -0.66
CA MET A 1 -26.69 -10.58 -0.42
C MET A 1 -25.63 -10.19 -0.83
N SER A 2 -25.03 -10.07 -0.26
CA SER A 2 -24.08 -9.45 -0.74
C SER A 2 -22.96 -10.30 -0.89
N GLN A 3 -22.76 -10.63 -2.03
CA GLN A 3 -21.57 -11.28 -2.31
C GLN A 3 -20.41 -10.30 -2.25
N TYR A 4 -20.71 -9.09 -1.83
CA TYR A 4 -19.67 -8.07 -1.75
C TYR A 4 -19.28 -7.77 -0.34
N ASN A 5 -19.29 -8.79 0.51
CA ASN A 5 -18.84 -8.62 1.88
C ASN A 5 -17.33 -8.67 2.00
N HIS A 6 -16.65 -8.04 1.06
CA HIS A 6 -15.20 -7.91 1.19
C HIS A 6 -14.88 -6.89 2.26
N PRO A 7 -13.90 -7.17 3.11
CA PRO A 7 -13.50 -6.18 4.11
C PRO A 7 -13.02 -4.89 3.44
N THR A 8 -13.34 -3.77 4.04
CA THR A 8 -12.88 -2.48 3.57
C THR A 8 -12.19 -1.73 4.71
N PRO A 9 -11.24 -0.86 4.38
CA PRO A 9 -10.59 -0.05 5.42
C PRO A 9 -11.59 0.92 6.04
N THR A 10 -11.57 1.04 7.36
CA THR A 10 -12.43 1.96 8.09
C THR A 10 -11.66 3.16 8.63
N SER A 11 -10.36 3.02 8.83
CA SER A 11 -9.50 4.11 9.28
C SER A 11 -8.05 3.74 9.06
N PHE A 12 -7.16 4.72 9.21
CA PHE A 12 -5.74 4.45 9.08
C PHE A 12 -4.94 5.27 10.08
N LEU A 13 -3.75 4.79 10.39
CA LEU A 13 -2.81 5.48 11.26
C LEU A 13 -1.43 5.42 10.61
N LEU A 14 -0.73 6.56 10.60
CA LEU A 14 0.65 6.61 10.11
C LEU A 14 1.57 6.63 11.32
N ASP A 15 2.28 5.52 11.53
CA ASP A 15 3.22 5.40 12.63
C ASP A 15 4.59 5.87 12.14
N GLU A 16 4.96 7.10 12.45
CA GLU A 16 6.19 7.70 11.96
C GLU A 16 7.44 7.10 12.58
N GLU A 17 7.35 6.63 13.81
CA GLU A 17 8.50 6.02 14.47
C GLU A 17 8.90 4.72 13.79
N LYS A 18 7.92 3.87 13.53
CA LYS A 18 8.16 2.58 12.89
C LYS A 18 8.10 2.65 11.37
N ARG A 19 7.69 3.80 10.84
CA ARG A 19 7.48 4.02 9.41
C ARG A 19 6.57 2.93 8.84
N GLN A 20 5.41 2.81 9.47
CA GLN A 20 4.40 1.84 9.08
C GLN A 20 3.04 2.50 8.89
N LEU A 21 2.27 1.96 7.99
CA LEU A 21 0.86 2.31 7.81
C LEU A 21 0.04 1.21 8.46
N ILE A 22 -0.87 1.57 9.33
CA ILE A 22 -1.77 0.61 9.97
C ILE A 22 -3.17 0.91 9.46
N LEU A 23 -3.79 -0.06 8.80
CA LEU A 23 -5.15 0.06 8.29
C LEU A 23 -6.08 -0.78 9.15
N SER A 24 -7.14 -0.15 9.64
CA SER A 24 -8.20 -0.87 10.36
C SER A 24 -9.26 -1.25 9.36
N TRP A 25 -9.72 -2.49 9.39
CA TRP A 25 -10.66 -3.05 8.42
C TRP A 25 -12.00 -3.34 9.05
N SER A 26 -13.03 -3.42 8.21
CA SER A 26 -14.38 -3.64 8.69
C SER A 26 -14.60 -5.01 9.34
N ASP A 27 -13.71 -5.96 9.12
CA ASP A 27 -13.78 -7.28 9.75
C ASP A 27 -12.91 -7.35 11.01
N GLU A 28 -12.55 -6.19 11.57
CA GLU A 28 -11.75 -6.07 12.80
C GLU A 28 -10.30 -6.47 12.65
N HIS A 29 -9.83 -6.69 11.44
CA HIS A 29 -8.42 -6.95 11.20
C HIS A 29 -7.67 -5.62 11.11
N GLU A 30 -6.43 -5.60 11.58
CA GLU A 30 -5.54 -4.45 11.37
C GLU A 30 -4.39 -4.93 10.52
N SER A 31 -4.24 -4.33 9.34
CA SER A 31 -3.12 -4.67 8.47
C SER A 31 -1.98 -3.68 8.66
N ILE A 32 -0.77 -4.20 8.59
CA ILE A 32 0.44 -3.40 8.81
C ILE A 32 1.24 -3.40 7.53
N HIS A 33 1.66 -2.23 7.11
CA HIS A 33 2.41 -2.04 5.86
C HIS A 33 3.62 -1.16 6.13
N ASN A 34 4.80 -1.69 5.87
CA ASN A 34 6.02 -0.90 5.95
C ASN A 34 6.01 0.12 4.82
N TRP A 35 6.36 1.37 5.08
CA TRP A 35 6.31 2.41 4.07
C TRP A 35 7.22 2.11 2.87
N GLU A 36 8.42 1.62 3.13
CA GLU A 36 9.32 1.30 2.03
C GLU A 36 8.78 0.16 1.17
N SER A 37 8.32 -0.91 1.81
CA SER A 37 7.72 -2.04 1.09
C SER A 37 6.53 -1.59 0.25
N LEU A 38 5.73 -0.69 0.80
CA LEU A 38 4.57 -0.16 0.10
C LEU A 38 4.99 0.63 -1.14
N ARG A 39 6.04 1.46 -1.03
CA ARG A 39 6.53 2.21 -2.17
C ARG A 39 7.10 1.29 -3.26
N TRP A 40 7.85 0.26 -2.87
CA TRP A 40 8.36 -0.70 -3.84
C TRP A 40 7.24 -1.41 -4.59
N ALA A 41 6.07 -1.55 -3.96
CA ALA A 41 4.93 -2.23 -4.56
C ALA A 41 4.02 -1.28 -5.36
N CYS A 42 4.42 -0.03 -5.58
CA CYS A 42 3.59 0.95 -6.30
C CYS A 42 3.20 0.40 -7.67
N PRO A 43 1.90 0.30 -7.95
CA PRO A 43 1.43 -0.34 -9.19
C PRO A 43 1.26 0.61 -10.37
N CYS A 44 1.61 1.90 -10.23
CA CYS A 44 1.44 2.83 -11.33
C CYS A 44 2.39 2.50 -12.50
N ALA A 45 2.04 2.93 -13.70
CA ALA A 45 2.83 2.61 -14.89
C ALA A 45 4.28 3.11 -14.80
N TRP A 46 4.48 4.26 -14.16
CA TRP A 46 5.82 4.82 -14.00
C TRP A 46 6.71 3.94 -13.11
N CYS A 47 6.18 3.47 -11.99
CA CYS A 47 6.96 2.67 -11.04
C CYS A 47 7.09 1.21 -11.46
N ALA A 48 5.96 0.59 -11.83
CA ALA A 48 5.92 -0.84 -12.12
C ALA A 48 6.15 -1.17 -13.59
N GLY A 49 5.92 -0.20 -14.48
CA GLY A 49 5.99 -0.43 -15.91
C GLY A 49 4.67 -0.92 -16.48
N GLU A 50 4.58 -0.97 -17.79
CA GLU A 50 3.40 -1.50 -18.47
C GLU A 50 3.75 -1.96 -19.88
N GLY A 51 2.92 -2.77 -20.46
CA GLY A 51 3.11 -3.25 -21.82
C GLY A 51 4.43 -3.95 -22.07
N GLY A 52 4.97 -4.62 -21.04
CA GLY A 52 6.25 -5.30 -21.20
C GLY A 52 7.46 -4.40 -20.92
N GLN A 53 7.23 -3.11 -20.71
CA GLN A 53 8.31 -2.18 -20.40
C GLN A 53 8.51 -2.11 -18.90
N PRO A 54 9.76 -2.22 -18.41
CA PRO A 54 9.99 -2.12 -16.96
C PRO A 54 9.77 -0.69 -16.48
N GLY A 55 9.30 -0.54 -15.26
CA GLY A 55 9.16 0.77 -14.62
C GLY A 55 10.45 1.19 -13.95
N VAL A 56 10.44 2.40 -13.37
CA VAL A 56 11.65 2.94 -12.74
C VAL A 56 12.13 2.11 -11.56
N LEU A 57 11.22 1.42 -10.86
CA LEU A 57 11.62 0.60 -9.71
C LEU A 57 12.45 -0.61 -10.10
N ALA A 58 12.32 -1.09 -11.34
CA ALA A 58 13.08 -2.24 -11.79
C ALA A 58 14.59 -2.01 -11.81
N SER A 59 15.01 -0.76 -11.99
CA SER A 59 16.43 -0.42 -12.04
C SER A 59 16.95 0.22 -10.75
N LYS A 60 16.09 0.45 -9.77
CA LYS A 60 16.52 1.08 -8.53
C LYS A 60 17.02 0.03 -7.55
N LYS A 61 18.09 0.38 -6.84
CA LYS A 61 18.64 -0.47 -5.79
C LYS A 61 18.19 -0.05 -4.40
N SER A 62 17.80 1.21 -4.26
CA SER A 62 17.31 1.74 -2.99
C SER A 62 16.42 2.93 -3.25
N LEU A 63 15.67 3.33 -2.25
CA LEU A 63 14.78 4.48 -2.33
C LEU A 63 15.21 5.53 -1.31
N SER A 64 15.05 6.80 -1.66
CA SER A 64 15.39 7.89 -0.76
C SER A 64 14.38 7.99 0.36
N LYS A 65 14.69 8.81 1.38
CA LYS A 65 13.79 9.02 2.49
C LYS A 65 12.47 9.64 2.00
N GLU A 66 12.56 10.63 1.13
CA GLU A 66 11.37 11.30 0.60
C GLU A 66 10.50 10.35 -0.22
N GLU A 67 11.12 9.43 -0.93
CA GLU A 67 10.37 8.45 -1.73
C GLU A 67 9.63 7.45 -0.84
N THR A 68 10.06 7.27 0.39
CA THR A 68 9.47 6.28 1.29
C THR A 68 8.76 6.91 2.50
N THR A 69 8.63 8.23 2.53
CA THR A 69 7.89 8.89 3.61
C THR A 69 6.45 9.11 3.18
N LEU A 70 5.56 8.36 3.80
CA LEU A 70 4.13 8.43 3.51
C LEU A 70 3.52 9.57 4.31
N ILE A 71 2.84 10.50 3.63
CA ILE A 71 2.26 11.65 4.31
C ILE A 71 0.74 11.66 4.35
N ASN A 72 0.09 10.91 3.47
CA ASN A 72 -1.37 10.83 3.50
C ASN A 72 -1.85 9.69 2.60
N LEU A 73 -3.16 9.40 2.68
CA LEU A 73 -3.83 8.44 1.82
C LEU A 73 -5.12 9.07 1.33
N LEU A 74 -5.42 8.86 0.06
CA LEU A 74 -6.68 9.34 -0.50
C LEU A 74 -7.50 8.17 -1.02
N PRO A 75 -8.82 8.17 -0.79
CA PRO A 75 -9.67 7.10 -1.33
C PRO A 75 -9.82 7.24 -2.84
N VAL A 76 -9.90 6.10 -3.51
CA VAL A 76 -10.14 6.04 -4.94
C VAL A 76 -11.39 5.20 -5.16
N GLY A 77 -12.49 5.85 -5.48
CA GLY A 77 -13.78 5.16 -5.59
C GLY A 77 -14.08 4.40 -4.30
N ARG A 78 -14.53 3.17 -4.45
CA ARG A 78 -14.82 2.31 -3.30
C ARG A 78 -13.95 1.07 -3.32
N TYR A 79 -12.82 1.12 -4.06
CA TYR A 79 -12.04 -0.08 -4.27
C TYR A 79 -10.56 0.07 -3.93
N GLY A 80 -10.08 1.26 -3.64
CA GLY A 80 -8.66 1.43 -3.41
C GLY A 80 -8.28 2.71 -2.70
N LEU A 81 -6.98 2.85 -2.46
CA LEU A 81 -6.39 4.00 -1.82
C LEU A 81 -5.14 4.42 -2.61
N THR A 82 -4.90 5.72 -2.67
CA THR A 82 -3.68 6.25 -3.28
C THR A 82 -2.82 6.86 -2.18
N PRO A 83 -1.63 6.31 -1.95
CA PRO A 83 -0.68 6.93 -1.01
C PRO A 83 -0.12 8.21 -1.60
N ILE A 84 0.07 9.21 -0.75
CA ILE A 84 0.74 10.44 -1.12
C ILE A 84 2.09 10.46 -0.40
N TRP A 85 3.15 10.55 -1.17
CA TRP A 85 4.52 10.48 -0.66
C TRP A 85 5.16 11.86 -0.58
N GLU A 86 6.15 11.99 0.29
CA GLU A 86 6.80 13.28 0.49
C GLU A 86 7.45 13.84 -0.78
N ASP A 87 7.88 12.96 -1.69
CA ASP A 87 8.46 13.39 -2.96
C ASP A 87 7.40 13.87 -3.98
N GLY A 88 6.13 13.88 -3.58
CA GLY A 88 5.05 14.30 -4.46
C GLY A 88 4.41 13.21 -5.29
N HIS A 89 4.91 12.00 -5.23
CA HIS A 89 4.35 10.88 -5.98
C HIS A 89 2.97 10.53 -5.43
N LYS A 90 1.98 10.43 -6.30
CA LYS A 90 0.59 10.16 -5.89
C LYS A 90 -0.22 9.48 -6.99
N THR A 91 0.43 8.66 -7.83
CA THR A 91 -0.26 8.01 -8.94
C THR A 91 -0.50 6.52 -8.76
N GLY A 92 0.00 5.92 -7.67
CA GLY A 92 -0.22 4.50 -7.43
C GLY A 92 -1.56 4.25 -6.75
N ILE A 93 -2.39 3.41 -7.37
CA ILE A 93 -3.67 3.04 -6.78
C ILE A 93 -3.54 1.62 -6.25
N PHE A 94 -3.68 1.47 -4.93
CA PHE A 94 -3.63 0.16 -4.30
C PHE A 94 -5.06 -0.30 -4.04
N THR A 95 -5.48 -1.38 -4.68
CA THR A 95 -6.81 -1.93 -4.42
C THR A 95 -6.87 -2.47 -3.01
N PHE A 96 -8.08 -2.55 -2.45
CA PHE A 96 -8.25 -3.10 -1.11
C PHE A 96 -7.75 -4.55 -1.05
N GLU A 97 -7.98 -5.31 -2.12
CA GLU A 97 -7.50 -6.69 -2.18
C GLU A 97 -5.97 -6.76 -2.11
N LYS A 98 -5.30 -5.88 -2.86
CA LYS A 98 -3.85 -5.85 -2.87
C LYS A 98 -3.30 -5.43 -1.50
N LEU A 99 -3.92 -4.41 -0.88
CA LEU A 99 -3.50 -3.96 0.43
C LEU A 99 -3.67 -5.07 1.47
N ARG A 100 -4.79 -5.76 1.44
CA ARG A 100 -5.02 -6.84 2.39
C ARG A 100 -4.03 -7.98 2.19
N ALA A 101 -3.76 -8.32 0.93
CA ALA A 101 -2.82 -9.39 0.60
C ALA A 101 -1.37 -9.06 1.01
N SER A 102 -1.04 -7.77 1.11
CA SER A 102 0.31 -7.35 1.47
C SER A 102 0.49 -7.06 2.95
N CYS A 103 -0.47 -7.42 3.80
CA CYS A 103 -0.38 -7.20 5.23
C CYS A 103 0.86 -7.87 5.81
N GLU A 104 1.62 -7.14 6.61
CA GLU A 104 2.86 -7.63 7.20
C GLU A 104 2.72 -7.97 8.68
N CYS A 105 1.48 -8.08 9.20
CA CYS A 105 1.30 -8.49 10.57
C CYS A 105 1.74 -9.95 10.73
N GLU A 106 2.06 -10.31 11.96
CA GLU A 106 2.60 -11.63 12.24
C GLU A 106 1.70 -12.76 11.75
N GLU A 107 0.41 -12.66 11.99
CA GLU A 107 -0.55 -13.67 11.57
C GLU A 107 -0.58 -13.85 10.04
N CYS A 108 -0.61 -12.74 9.30
CA CYS A 108 -0.67 -12.83 7.84
C CYS A 108 0.63 -13.33 7.24
N ARG A 109 1.77 -12.94 7.82
CA ARG A 109 3.06 -13.43 7.34
C ARG A 109 3.20 -14.93 7.55
N ALA A 110 2.69 -15.44 8.64
CA ALA A 110 2.71 -16.89 8.91
C ALA A 110 1.89 -17.65 7.88
N LYS A 111 0.76 -17.08 7.44
CA LYS A 111 -0.09 -17.74 6.46
C LYS A 111 0.48 -17.78 5.05
N ARG A 112 1.42 -16.89 4.76
CA ARG A 112 2.03 -16.82 3.43
C ARG A 112 3.18 -17.78 3.22
N CYS A 113 3.68 -18.38 4.27
CA CYS A 113 4.83 -19.29 4.19
C CYS A 113 4.52 -20.63 3.57
#